data_def946a7084f6b47cefb0d25f0749c02
#
_entry.id   def946a7084f6b47cefb0d25f0749c02
#
_cell.length_a   1.000
_cell.length_b   1.000
_cell.length_c   1.000
_cell.angle_alpha   90.00
_cell.angle_beta   90.00
_cell.angle_gamma   90.00
#
_symmetry.space_group_name_H-M   'P 1'
#
loop_
_entity.id
_entity.type
_entity.pdbx_description
1 polymer ?
#
loop_
_entity_poly.entity_id
_entity_poly.type
_entity_poly.pdbx_seq_one_letter_code
_entity_poly.pdbx_strand_id
1 'polypeptide(L)'
;MARHRVLLVREWDQQMGGSGCCGRLSADAVGALHDTGDDPYAHARPEMERMGAVYRALRERFGPEEVELTVVDPRNTAWVLPAVWRDARRRGLSLRESVRQLNAATAACTVVCDGVALVSDPDPATAVAAVAADLAAR
;
A
#
# COMPACT_ATOMS: atom_id res chain seq x y z
N MET A 1 -3.70 9.25 -18.56
CA MET A 1 -3.04 8.16 -17.81
C MET A 1 -1.96 8.77 -16.94
N ALA A 2 -1.94 8.41 -15.68
CA ALA A 2 -0.88 8.83 -14.79
C ALA A 2 0.47 8.27 -15.26
N ARG A 3 1.52 9.07 -15.11
CA ARG A 3 2.88 8.67 -15.54
C ARG A 3 3.55 7.72 -14.55
N HIS A 4 3.18 7.83 -13.29
CA HIS A 4 3.80 7.11 -12.18
C HIS A 4 2.75 6.44 -11.31
N ARG A 5 3.11 5.29 -10.73
CA ARG A 5 2.24 4.59 -9.80
C ARG A 5 2.85 4.56 -8.40
N VAL A 6 2.08 5.01 -7.43
CA VAL A 6 2.43 4.91 -6.02
C VAL A 6 1.47 3.96 -5.31
N LEU A 7 2.02 2.94 -4.68
CA LEU A 7 1.27 2.00 -3.84
C LEU A 7 1.49 2.37 -2.37
N LEU A 8 0.40 2.51 -1.65
CA LEU A 8 0.40 2.63 -0.20
C LEU A 8 0.03 1.27 0.39
N VAL A 9 1.01 0.58 0.92
CA VAL A 9 0.85 -0.78 1.45
C VAL A 9 0.45 -0.69 2.92
N ARG A 10 -0.77 -1.12 3.24
CA ARG A 10 -1.28 -1.17 4.61
C ARG A 10 -2.24 -2.32 4.82
N GLU A 11 -2.29 -2.86 6.01
CA GLU A 11 -3.31 -3.82 6.38
C GLU A 11 -4.68 -3.15 6.53
N TRP A 12 -5.70 -3.83 6.09
CA TRP A 12 -7.08 -3.39 6.29
C TRP A 12 -7.63 -3.94 7.60
N ASP A 13 -8.54 -3.21 8.21
CA ASP A 13 -9.22 -3.61 9.44
C ASP A 13 -10.29 -4.69 9.23
N GLN A 14 -10.44 -5.18 8.01
CA GLN A 14 -11.40 -6.22 7.66
C GLN A 14 -10.67 -7.41 7.04
N GLN A 15 -11.06 -8.60 7.44
CA GLN A 15 -10.58 -9.80 6.79
C GLN A 15 -11.06 -9.82 5.34
N MET A 16 -10.15 -9.69 4.41
CA MET A 16 -10.38 -10.06 3.03
C MET A 16 -10.48 -11.57 3.02
N GLY A 17 -11.70 -12.08 2.99
CA GLY A 17 -11.99 -13.50 3.23
C GLY A 17 -11.13 -14.45 2.44
N GLY A 18 -10.53 -15.39 3.11
CA GLY A 18 -9.64 -16.39 2.55
C GLY A 18 -10.29 -17.43 1.65
N SER A 19 -11.55 -17.32 1.37
CA SER A 19 -12.30 -18.27 0.51
C SER A 19 -12.70 -17.69 -0.84
N GLY A 20 -12.01 -16.70 -1.31
CA GLY A 20 -12.04 -16.29 -2.72
C GLY A 20 -13.36 -15.76 -3.30
N CYS A 21 -14.43 -15.86 -2.58
CA CYS A 21 -15.76 -15.58 -3.09
C CYS A 21 -16.44 -14.49 -2.31
N CYS A 22 -16.18 -13.29 -2.30
CA CYS A 22 -16.96 -12.25 -1.65
C CYS A 22 -16.60 -11.98 -0.19
N GLY A 23 -15.36 -11.72 0.06
CA GLY A 23 -14.81 -11.62 1.41
C GLY A 23 -15.09 -10.37 2.21
N ARG A 24 -16.20 -9.70 2.04
CA ARG A 24 -16.67 -8.75 3.05
C ARG A 24 -17.53 -9.49 4.06
N LEU A 25 -17.02 -9.64 5.28
CA LEU A 25 -17.90 -9.91 6.41
C LEU A 25 -18.91 -8.76 6.48
N SER A 26 -20.21 -9.09 6.54
CA SER A 26 -21.23 -8.08 6.81
C SER A 26 -20.93 -7.37 8.13
N ALA A 27 -21.41 -6.15 8.28
CA ALA A 27 -21.29 -5.40 9.54
C ALA A 27 -21.81 -6.22 10.74
N ASP A 28 -22.81 -7.07 10.52
CA ASP A 28 -23.39 -7.96 11.53
C ASP A 28 -22.43 -9.10 11.94
N ALA A 29 -21.68 -9.65 11.00
CA ALA A 29 -20.70 -10.69 11.29
C ALA A 29 -19.47 -10.11 12.02
N VAL A 30 -19.08 -8.89 11.70
CA VAL A 30 -18.05 -8.15 12.45
C VAL A 30 -18.54 -7.87 13.87
N GLY A 31 -19.80 -7.48 14.05
CA GLY A 31 -20.41 -7.29 15.37
C GLY A 31 -20.39 -8.55 16.24
N ALA A 32 -20.66 -9.71 15.65
CA ALA A 32 -20.62 -11.00 16.36
C ALA A 32 -19.22 -11.40 16.83
N LEU A 33 -18.18 -11.01 16.08
CA LEU A 33 -16.78 -11.21 16.49
C LEU A 33 -16.35 -10.24 17.59
N HIS A 34 -16.96 -9.07 17.66
CA HIS A 34 -16.69 -8.07 18.70
C HIS A 34 -17.32 -8.41 20.07
N ASP A 35 -18.32 -9.29 20.10
CA ASP A 35 -18.99 -9.70 21.34
C ASP A 35 -18.08 -10.49 22.31
N THR A 36 -16.92 -10.92 21.84
CA THR A 36 -15.90 -11.58 22.69
C THR A 36 -14.93 -10.62 23.36
N GLY A 37 -15.05 -9.31 23.13
CA GLY A 37 -14.21 -8.27 23.74
C GLY A 37 -12.85 -8.07 23.08
N ASP A 38 -12.43 -8.95 22.19
CA ASP A 38 -11.17 -8.84 21.42
C ASP A 38 -11.48 -8.45 19.98
N ASP A 39 -11.08 -7.23 19.59
CA ASP A 39 -11.08 -6.80 18.20
C ASP A 39 -9.79 -7.28 17.51
N PRO A 40 -9.85 -8.31 16.65
CA PRO A 40 -8.65 -8.85 16.01
C PRO A 40 -7.97 -7.85 15.05
N TYR A 41 -8.66 -6.76 14.72
CA TYR A 41 -8.15 -5.74 13.79
C TYR A 41 -7.82 -4.41 14.48
N ALA A 42 -7.87 -4.35 15.81
CA ALA A 42 -7.57 -3.14 16.56
C ALA A 42 -6.17 -2.58 16.24
N HIS A 43 -5.20 -3.44 15.96
CA HIS A 43 -3.85 -3.05 15.59
C HIS A 43 -3.76 -2.37 14.21
N ALA A 44 -4.69 -2.67 13.30
CA ALA A 44 -4.67 -2.14 11.95
C ALA A 44 -5.25 -0.71 11.86
N ARG A 45 -6.10 -0.29 12.79
CA ARG A 45 -6.74 1.03 12.75
C ARG A 45 -5.78 2.20 12.85
N PRO A 46 -4.82 2.23 13.79
CA PRO A 46 -3.83 3.30 13.84
C PRO A 46 -3.00 3.39 12.56
N GLU A 47 -2.67 2.26 11.95
CA GLU A 47 -1.95 2.21 10.67
C GLU A 47 -2.81 2.79 9.54
N MET A 48 -4.11 2.46 9.50
CA MET A 48 -5.04 3.01 8.52
C MET A 48 -5.16 4.53 8.65
N GLU A 49 -5.23 5.06 9.85
CA GLU A 49 -5.31 6.50 10.08
C GLU A 49 -4.04 7.21 9.62
N ARG A 50 -2.87 6.69 9.97
CA ARG A 50 -1.57 7.24 9.54
C ARG A 50 -1.42 7.19 8.02
N MET A 51 -1.68 6.05 7.41
CA MET A 51 -1.60 5.91 5.95
C MET A 51 -2.69 6.68 5.22
N GLY A 52 -3.84 6.90 5.85
CA GLY A 52 -4.87 7.80 5.34
C GLY A 52 -4.39 9.25 5.28
N ALA A 53 -3.65 9.71 6.28
CA ALA A 53 -3.01 11.02 6.28
C ALA A 53 -1.93 11.14 5.18
N VAL A 54 -1.13 10.08 5.00
CA VAL A 54 -0.15 9.98 3.91
C VAL A 54 -0.84 10.05 2.54
N TYR A 55 -1.92 9.30 2.36
CA TYR A 55 -2.72 9.33 1.12
C TYR A 55 -3.19 10.75 0.78
N ARG A 56 -3.79 11.44 1.74
CA ARG A 56 -4.27 12.82 1.54
C ARG A 56 -3.14 13.77 1.17
N ALA A 57 -2.01 13.69 1.87
CA ALA A 57 -0.85 14.54 1.59
C ALA A 57 -0.27 14.30 0.18
N LEU A 58 -0.16 13.05 -0.23
CA LEU A 58 0.30 12.71 -1.58
C LEU A 58 -0.70 13.17 -2.65
N ARG A 59 -2.01 13.02 -2.39
CA ARG A 59 -3.04 13.45 -3.34
C ARG A 59 -3.11 14.98 -3.47
N GLU A 60 -2.85 15.69 -2.40
CA GLU A 60 -2.76 17.15 -2.42
C GLU A 60 -1.53 17.66 -3.17
N ARG A 61 -0.40 16.95 -3.02
CA ARG A 61 0.87 17.34 -3.65
C ARG A 61 0.97 16.95 -5.13
N PHE A 62 0.45 15.79 -5.51
CA PHE A 62 0.56 15.25 -6.86
C PHE A 62 -0.81 15.10 -7.52
N GLY A 63 -0.95 15.65 -8.72
CA GLY A 63 -2.19 15.51 -9.49
C GLY A 63 -2.45 14.07 -9.97
N PRO A 64 -3.71 13.74 -10.26
CA PRO A 64 -4.08 12.40 -10.73
C PRO A 64 -3.46 12.04 -12.10
N GLU A 65 -3.09 13.06 -12.88
CA GLU A 65 -2.40 12.87 -14.16
C GLU A 65 -0.89 12.56 -13.99
N GLU A 66 -0.34 12.93 -12.86
CA GLU A 66 1.08 12.71 -12.54
C GLU A 66 1.28 11.38 -11.81
N VAL A 67 0.48 11.14 -10.79
CA VAL A 67 0.60 9.97 -9.90
C VAL A 67 -0.73 9.27 -9.71
N GLU A 68 -0.76 7.99 -10.05
CA GLU A 68 -1.82 7.06 -9.68
C GLU A 68 -1.55 6.53 -8.26
N LEU A 69 -2.41 6.91 -7.31
CA LEU A 69 -2.33 6.42 -5.93
C LEU A 69 -3.26 5.23 -5.73
N THR A 70 -2.72 4.11 -5.29
CA THR A 70 -3.48 2.91 -4.98
C THR A 70 -3.14 2.42 -3.58
N VAL A 71 -4.15 2.18 -2.76
CA VAL A 71 -3.99 1.57 -1.43
C VAL A 71 -4.15 0.06 -1.58
N VAL A 72 -3.18 -0.70 -1.10
CA VAL A 72 -3.17 -2.16 -1.21
C VAL A 72 -2.92 -2.83 0.13
N ASP A 73 -3.52 -3.99 0.34
CA ASP A 73 -3.23 -4.83 1.50
C ASP A 73 -2.04 -5.75 1.15
N PRO A 74 -1.00 -5.82 1.99
CA PRO A 74 0.17 -6.66 1.72
C PRO A 74 -0.16 -8.15 1.68
N ARG A 75 -1.28 -8.57 2.25
CA ARG A 75 -1.76 -9.96 2.19
C ARG A 75 -2.32 -10.33 0.82
N ASN A 76 -2.70 -9.36 0.01
CA ASN A 76 -3.11 -9.57 -1.38
C ASN A 76 -1.91 -9.75 -2.30
N THR A 77 -1.10 -10.77 -2.03
CA THR A 77 0.14 -11.03 -2.76
C THR A 77 -0.10 -11.34 -4.24
N ALA A 78 -1.22 -11.96 -4.58
CA ALA A 78 -1.60 -12.26 -5.96
C ALA A 78 -1.73 -11.01 -6.84
N TRP A 79 -2.06 -9.87 -6.25
CA TRP A 79 -2.12 -8.59 -6.95
C TRP A 79 -0.84 -7.77 -6.78
N VAL A 80 -0.33 -7.68 -5.56
CA VAL A 80 0.80 -6.81 -5.21
C VAL A 80 2.09 -7.25 -5.90
N LEU A 81 2.43 -8.54 -5.82
CA LEU A 81 3.70 -9.03 -6.35
C LEU A 81 3.84 -8.85 -7.86
N PRO A 82 2.84 -9.22 -8.70
CA PRO A 82 2.92 -8.96 -10.14
C PRO A 82 2.96 -7.48 -10.48
N ALA A 83 2.24 -6.63 -9.74
CA ALA A 83 2.23 -5.19 -9.97
C ALA A 83 3.60 -4.57 -9.69
N VAL A 84 4.20 -4.87 -8.53
CA VAL A 84 5.52 -4.39 -8.15
C VAL A 84 6.59 -4.90 -9.12
N TRP A 85 6.54 -6.19 -9.46
CA TRP A 85 7.45 -6.78 -10.44
C TRP A 85 7.42 -6.06 -11.78
N ARG A 86 6.23 -5.92 -12.35
CA ARG A 86 6.04 -5.26 -13.64
C ARG A 86 6.56 -3.81 -13.62
N ASP A 87 6.25 -3.07 -12.57
CA ASP A 87 6.65 -1.68 -12.46
C ASP A 87 8.18 -1.56 -12.25
N ALA A 88 8.79 -2.41 -11.42
CA ALA A 88 10.22 -2.48 -11.24
C ALA A 88 10.96 -2.81 -12.56
N ARG A 89 10.42 -3.75 -13.33
CA ARG A 89 10.98 -4.10 -14.65
C ARG A 89 10.83 -2.97 -15.68
N ARG A 90 9.69 -2.29 -15.69
CA ARG A 90 9.48 -1.10 -16.54
C ARG A 90 10.43 0.03 -16.18
N ARG A 91 10.74 0.17 -14.90
CA ARG A 91 11.72 1.15 -14.40
C ARG A 91 13.16 0.80 -14.80
N GLY A 92 13.43 -0.40 -15.25
CA GLY A 92 14.75 -0.86 -15.68
C GLY A 92 15.60 -1.54 -14.61
N LEU A 93 15.00 -1.90 -13.46
CA LEU A 93 15.72 -2.63 -12.43
C LEU A 93 16.17 -4.00 -12.93
N SER A 94 17.34 -4.48 -12.45
CA SER A 94 17.79 -5.85 -12.70
C SER A 94 16.83 -6.87 -12.09
N LEU A 95 16.91 -8.12 -12.53
CA LEU A 95 16.11 -9.22 -11.98
C LEU A 95 16.32 -9.36 -10.47
N ARG A 96 17.57 -9.31 -10.03
CA ARG A 96 17.93 -9.43 -8.61
C ARG A 96 17.33 -8.28 -7.79
N GLU A 97 17.43 -7.07 -8.28
CA GLU A 97 16.86 -5.91 -7.60
C GLU A 97 15.33 -5.95 -7.60
N SER A 98 14.71 -6.36 -8.70
CA SER A 98 13.26 -6.52 -8.77
C SER A 98 12.74 -7.52 -7.73
N VAL A 99 13.43 -8.65 -7.55
CA VAL A 99 13.09 -9.63 -6.52
C VAL A 99 13.22 -9.02 -5.11
N ARG A 100 14.28 -8.25 -4.86
CA ARG A 100 14.47 -7.55 -3.58
C ARG A 100 13.31 -6.60 -3.29
N GLN A 101 12.84 -5.86 -4.29
CA GLN A 101 11.71 -4.95 -4.15
C GLN A 101 10.40 -5.67 -3.87
N LEU A 102 10.17 -6.87 -4.38
CA LEU A 102 9.00 -7.68 -4.04
C LEU A 102 8.91 -7.92 -2.53
N ASN A 103 10.01 -8.28 -1.92
CA ASN A 103 10.06 -8.53 -0.48
C ASN A 103 9.85 -7.23 0.33
N ALA A 104 10.50 -6.15 -0.07
CA ALA A 104 10.36 -4.86 0.60
C ALA A 104 8.93 -4.28 0.49
N ALA A 105 8.28 -4.46 -0.65
CA ALA A 105 6.95 -3.94 -0.91
C ALA A 105 5.82 -4.66 -0.15
N THR A 106 6.08 -5.82 0.45
CA THR A 106 5.09 -6.55 1.26
C THR A 106 5.09 -6.16 2.73
N ALA A 107 5.98 -5.28 3.16
CA ALA A 107 5.97 -4.75 4.52
C ALA A 107 4.82 -3.74 4.71
N ALA A 108 4.12 -3.84 5.83
CA ALA A 108 3.05 -2.91 6.17
C ALA A 108 3.56 -1.47 6.27
N CYS A 109 2.70 -0.50 6.00
CA CYS A 109 3.00 0.93 6.03
C CYS A 109 4.15 1.35 5.11
N THR A 110 4.31 0.69 3.97
CA THR A 110 5.34 1.00 2.99
C THR A 110 4.78 1.83 1.84
N VAL A 111 5.54 2.81 1.40
CA VAL A 111 5.28 3.60 0.20
C VAL A 111 6.15 3.07 -0.93
N VAL A 112 5.52 2.58 -1.98
CA VAL A 112 6.19 2.00 -3.15
C VAL A 112 5.93 2.89 -4.36
N CYS A 113 6.97 3.36 -5.05
CA CYS A 113 6.85 4.16 -6.26
C CYS A 113 7.45 3.42 -7.45
N ASP A 114 6.62 3.14 -8.46
CA ASP A 114 7.01 2.41 -9.66
C ASP A 114 7.88 1.16 -9.37
N GLY A 115 7.41 0.35 -8.45
CA GLY A 115 8.05 -0.92 -8.09
C GLY A 115 9.25 -0.82 -7.15
N VAL A 116 9.53 0.35 -6.58
CA VAL A 116 10.60 0.56 -5.58
C VAL A 116 10.01 1.00 -4.25
N ALA A 117 10.29 0.27 -3.19
CA ALA A 117 9.94 0.65 -1.84
C ALA A 117 10.83 1.81 -1.38
N LEU A 118 10.22 2.97 -1.14
CA LEU A 118 10.93 4.20 -0.82
C LEU A 118 11.11 4.39 0.68
N VAL A 119 10.05 4.19 1.44
CA VAL A 119 10.02 4.46 2.88
C VAL A 119 8.99 3.58 3.57
N SER A 120 9.30 3.14 4.77
CA SER A 120 8.39 2.39 5.64
C SER A 120 7.98 3.23 6.83
N ASP A 121 6.71 3.11 7.20
CA ASP A 121 6.08 3.82 8.33
C ASP A 121 6.34 5.35 8.34
N PRO A 122 6.15 6.04 7.20
CA PRO A 122 6.45 7.46 7.10
C PRO A 122 5.35 8.31 7.75
N ASP A 123 5.72 9.51 8.22
CA ASP A 123 4.77 10.59 8.35
C ASP A 123 4.41 11.19 6.96
N PRO A 124 3.33 11.98 6.84
CA PRO A 124 2.92 12.53 5.57
C PRO A 124 3.98 13.36 4.85
N ALA A 125 4.75 14.18 5.58
CA ALA A 125 5.79 15.03 5.00
C ALA A 125 6.95 14.19 4.45
N THR A 126 7.39 13.17 5.18
CA THR A 126 8.43 12.24 4.76
C THR A 126 8.00 11.45 3.51
N ALA A 127 6.76 10.99 3.46
CA ALA A 127 6.22 10.28 2.29
C ALA A 127 6.21 11.18 1.04
N VAL A 128 5.74 12.40 1.15
CA VAL A 128 5.73 13.37 0.05
C VAL A 128 7.15 13.67 -0.42
N ALA A 129 8.08 13.91 0.50
CA ALA A 129 9.48 14.18 0.17
C ALA A 129 10.15 12.99 -0.52
N ALA A 130 9.90 11.77 -0.07
CA ALA A 130 10.46 10.56 -0.66
C ALA A 130 9.97 10.35 -2.10
N VAL A 131 8.67 10.49 -2.35
CA VAL A 131 8.10 10.39 -3.70
C VAL A 131 8.61 11.51 -4.60
N ALA A 132 8.62 12.75 -4.11
CA ALA A 132 9.12 13.89 -4.88
C ALA A 132 10.60 13.71 -5.27
N ALA A 133 11.44 13.26 -4.35
CA ALA A 133 12.85 13.01 -4.62
C ALA A 133 13.05 11.88 -5.64
N ASP A 134 12.28 10.80 -5.54
CA ASP A 134 12.34 9.68 -6.48
C ASP A 134 11.91 10.11 -7.90
N LEU A 135 10.86 10.89 -8.03
CA LEU A 135 10.40 11.40 -9.33
C LEU A 135 11.39 12.40 -9.95
N ALA A 136 12.03 13.23 -9.13
CA ALA A 136 13.02 14.20 -9.60
C ALA A 136 14.36 13.56 -10.04
N ALA A 137 14.65 12.35 -9.58
CA ALA A 137 15.88 11.63 -9.90
C ALA A 137 15.84 10.88 -11.25
N ARG A 138 14.76 11.01 -12.02
CA ARG A 138 14.53 10.24 -13.26
C ARG A 138 14.75 11.04 -14.54
#